data_fb7d9488a82c79df366d11e2af5ae1b1
#
_entry.id   fb7d9488a82c79df366d11e2af5ae1b1
#
_cell.length_a   1.000
_cell.length_b   1.000
_cell.length_c   1.000
_cell.angle_alpha   90.00
_cell.angle_beta   90.00
_cell.angle_gamma   90.00
#
_symmetry.space_group_name_H-M   'P 1'
#
loop_
_entity.id
_entity.type
_entity.pdbx_description
1 polymer ?
#
loop_
_entity_poly.entity_id
_entity_poly.type
_entity_poly.pdbx_seq_one_letter_code
_entity_poly.pdbx_strand_id
1 'polypeptide(L)'
;MDVYYKVKPGSPTWKRVLEFEEKRDRVFEIQKKVLTKLGIATYKHFGGVFYSMNVLPVTFTSEEAKVGWKKVRGENHYQLNTKSPEYKRIKTELETIPTVYKHELSSAVGIETKIFTPGFAHDNKAKEMVVCVDFGWIGDLTDFEEILASEFKRVSDNVQ
;
A
#
# COMPACT_ATOMS: atom_id res chain seq x y z
N MET A 1 -8.66 -20.22 -10.58
CA MET A 1 -9.23 -19.57 -11.77
C MET A 1 -9.65 -18.15 -11.40
N ASP A 2 -9.23 -17.20 -12.19
CA ASP A 2 -9.52 -15.80 -11.93
C ASP A 2 -10.97 -15.46 -12.27
N VAL A 3 -11.63 -14.76 -11.36
CA VAL A 3 -12.96 -14.21 -11.59
C VAL A 3 -12.87 -12.69 -11.42
N TYR A 4 -13.52 -11.98 -12.31
CA TYR A 4 -13.44 -10.52 -12.36
C TYR A 4 -14.78 -9.88 -12.08
N TYR A 5 -14.79 -8.86 -11.26
CA TYR A 5 -15.99 -8.14 -10.86
C TYR A 5 -15.84 -6.65 -10.97
N LYS A 6 -16.95 -5.99 -11.25
CA LYS A 6 -17.08 -4.54 -11.15
C LYS A 6 -17.91 -4.22 -9.91
N VAL A 7 -17.44 -3.26 -9.13
CA VAL A 7 -18.19 -2.77 -7.97
C VAL A 7 -19.18 -1.72 -8.43
N LYS A 8 -20.44 -1.87 -8.01
CA LYS A 8 -21.51 -0.93 -8.38
C LYS A 8 -21.25 0.44 -7.78
N PRO A 9 -21.22 1.53 -8.59
CA PRO A 9 -21.01 2.88 -8.08
C PRO A 9 -22.04 3.26 -7.01
N GLY A 10 -21.56 3.87 -5.92
CA GLY A 10 -22.40 4.29 -4.82
C GLY A 10 -22.90 3.19 -3.90
N SER A 11 -22.51 1.94 -4.13
CA SER A 11 -22.88 0.82 -3.27
C SER A 11 -22.17 0.90 -1.90
N PRO A 12 -22.64 0.16 -0.89
CA PRO A 12 -21.93 0.06 0.39
C PRO A 12 -20.48 -0.38 0.25
N THR A 13 -20.19 -1.35 -0.62
CA THR A 13 -18.82 -1.80 -0.90
C THR A 13 -17.99 -0.67 -1.50
N TRP A 14 -18.53 0.07 -2.46
CA TRP A 14 -17.88 1.24 -3.04
C TRP A 14 -17.47 2.25 -1.96
N LYS A 15 -18.37 2.56 -1.05
CA LYS A 15 -18.12 3.50 0.06
C LYS A 15 -17.01 3.00 0.98
N ARG A 16 -17.00 1.71 1.33
CA ARG A 16 -15.95 1.13 2.17
C ARG A 16 -14.58 1.23 1.52
N VAL A 17 -14.51 0.99 0.21
CA VAL A 17 -13.25 1.13 -0.53
C VAL A 17 -12.78 2.57 -0.56
N LEU A 18 -13.67 3.54 -0.77
CA LEU A 18 -13.32 4.96 -0.71
C LEU A 18 -12.77 5.35 0.66
N GLU A 19 -13.36 4.86 1.74
CA GLU A 19 -12.88 5.09 3.10
C GLU A 19 -11.48 4.52 3.31
N PHE A 20 -11.24 3.31 2.80
CA PHE A 20 -9.92 2.71 2.83
C PHE A 20 -8.89 3.55 2.06
N GLU A 21 -9.23 3.98 0.84
CA GLU A 21 -8.34 4.79 0.01
C GLU A 21 -8.02 6.13 0.68
N GLU A 22 -8.99 6.77 1.30
CA GLU A 22 -8.79 8.01 2.05
C GLU A 22 -7.83 7.80 3.23
N LYS A 23 -8.00 6.71 3.99
CA LYS A 23 -7.09 6.35 5.07
C LYS A 23 -5.67 6.10 4.54
N ARG A 24 -5.55 5.34 3.47
CA ARG A 24 -4.27 5.04 2.81
C ARG A 24 -3.56 6.32 2.39
N ASP A 25 -4.29 7.23 1.76
CA ASP A 25 -3.72 8.48 1.27
C ASP A 25 -3.23 9.37 2.43
N ARG A 26 -3.98 9.42 3.53
CA ARG A 26 -3.53 10.12 4.75
C ARG A 26 -2.26 9.51 5.32
N VAL A 27 -2.19 8.18 5.37
CA VAL A 27 -0.98 7.48 5.85
C VAL A 27 0.20 7.77 4.95
N PHE A 28 0.01 7.77 3.64
CA PHE A 28 1.08 8.10 2.69
C PHE A 28 1.58 9.55 2.84
N GLU A 29 0.69 10.49 3.12
CA GLU A 29 1.10 11.88 3.39
C GLU A 29 1.94 11.99 4.66
N ILE A 30 1.55 11.31 5.73
CA ILE A 30 2.33 11.27 6.97
C ILE A 30 3.69 10.61 6.72
N GLN A 31 3.70 9.48 6.04
CA GLN A 31 4.92 8.77 5.67
C GLN A 31 5.87 9.67 4.90
N LYS A 32 5.36 10.36 3.90
CA LYS A 32 6.15 11.28 3.07
C LYS A 32 6.80 12.38 3.90
N LYS A 33 6.05 12.98 4.82
CA LYS A 33 6.59 14.03 5.71
C LYS A 33 7.69 13.50 6.62
N VAL A 34 7.48 12.34 7.24
CA VAL A 34 8.47 11.74 8.15
C VAL A 34 9.73 11.34 7.38
N LEU A 35 9.58 10.67 6.25
CA LEU A 35 10.72 10.24 5.44
C LEU A 35 11.51 11.42 4.88
N THR A 36 10.84 12.47 4.43
CA THR A 36 11.49 13.69 3.96
C THR A 36 12.32 14.34 5.08
N LYS A 37 11.75 14.39 6.29
CA LYS A 37 12.46 14.92 7.47
C LYS A 37 13.72 14.11 7.79
N LEU A 38 13.68 12.82 7.57
CA LEU A 38 14.82 11.93 7.79
C LEU A 38 15.81 11.89 6.62
N GLY A 39 15.55 12.62 5.55
CA GLY A 39 16.40 12.61 4.36
C GLY A 39 16.29 11.36 3.52
N ILE A 40 15.14 10.71 3.57
CA ILE A 40 14.85 9.50 2.78
C ILE A 40 13.94 9.88 1.62
N ALA A 41 14.36 9.52 0.40
CA ALA A 41 13.52 9.68 -0.78
C ALA A 41 12.36 8.70 -0.70
N THR A 42 11.13 9.21 -0.92
CA THR A 42 9.93 8.38 -0.80
C THR A 42 9.68 7.55 -2.04
N TYR A 43 9.31 6.28 -1.84
CA TYR A 43 8.85 5.39 -2.89
C TYR A 43 7.34 5.18 -2.79
N LYS A 44 6.68 5.08 -3.94
CA LYS A 44 5.24 4.83 -4.04
C LYS A 44 4.79 3.51 -3.39
N HIS A 45 5.74 2.60 -3.11
CA HIS A 45 5.42 1.24 -2.67
C HIS A 45 5.72 0.95 -1.21
N PHE A 46 6.09 1.95 -0.43
CA PHE A 46 6.20 1.74 1.00
C PHE A 46 4.79 1.64 1.58
N GLY A 47 4.27 0.41 1.60
CA GLY A 47 2.98 0.11 2.22
C GLY A 47 3.06 0.13 3.73
N GLY A 48 3.42 1.26 4.31
CA GLY A 48 3.03 1.60 5.64
C GLY A 48 3.70 0.93 6.83
N VAL A 49 4.69 0.05 6.71
CA VAL A 49 5.34 -0.47 7.91
C VAL A 49 6.85 -0.37 7.80
N PHE A 50 7.42 0.58 8.52
CA PHE A 50 8.85 0.65 8.76
C PHE A 50 9.16 -0.05 10.08
N TYR A 51 9.78 -1.21 10.01
CA TYR A 51 10.31 -1.87 11.18
C TYR A 51 11.79 -1.53 11.30
N SER A 52 12.20 -1.10 12.49
CA SER A 52 13.59 -0.77 12.78
C SER A 52 14.56 -1.92 12.55
N MET A 53 14.05 -3.15 12.51
CA MET A 53 14.86 -4.36 12.31
C MET A 53 14.93 -4.83 10.87
N ASN A 54 14.14 -4.24 9.97
CA ASN A 54 14.08 -4.69 8.58
C ASN A 54 15.21 -4.09 7.74
N VAL A 55 15.68 -4.88 6.80
CA VAL A 55 16.54 -4.41 5.72
C VAL A 55 15.64 -3.82 4.65
N LEU A 56 15.85 -2.56 4.33
CA LEU A 56 14.99 -1.80 3.42
C LEU A 56 15.78 -1.24 2.26
N PRO A 57 15.20 -1.25 1.05
CA PRO A 57 15.77 -0.47 -0.05
C PRO A 57 15.51 1.02 0.20
N VAL A 58 16.55 1.77 0.51
CA VAL A 58 16.46 3.18 0.88
C VAL A 58 17.37 4.02 -0.01
N THR A 59 16.85 5.12 -0.54
CA THR A 59 17.66 6.14 -1.19
C THR A 59 17.68 7.38 -0.31
N PHE A 60 18.87 7.81 0.08
CA PHE A 60 19.05 8.99 0.90
C PHE A 60 19.26 10.24 0.04
N THR A 61 18.78 11.38 0.52
CA THR A 61 18.92 12.65 -0.19
C THR A 61 20.28 13.30 0.02
N SER A 62 21.05 12.83 1.02
CA SER A 62 22.39 13.33 1.32
C SER A 62 23.21 12.29 2.07
N GLU A 63 24.52 12.46 2.11
CA GLU A 63 25.39 11.59 2.91
C GLU A 63 25.10 11.72 4.41
N GLU A 64 24.70 12.92 4.85
CA GLU A 64 24.35 13.17 6.25
C GLU A 64 23.13 12.36 6.70
N ALA A 65 22.17 12.15 5.80
CA ALA A 65 20.97 11.37 6.08
C ALA A 65 21.28 9.90 6.34
N LYS A 66 22.42 9.39 5.89
CA LYS A 66 22.84 8.01 6.11
C LYS A 66 23.30 7.72 7.53
N VAL A 67 23.57 8.76 8.31
CA VAL A 67 24.02 8.59 9.70
C VAL A 67 22.94 7.88 10.51
N GLY A 68 23.35 6.83 11.19
CA GLY A 68 22.42 5.96 11.93
C GLY A 68 21.95 4.74 11.15
N TRP A 69 22.28 4.66 9.87
CA TRP A 69 21.94 3.52 9.03
C TRP A 69 23.17 2.68 8.69
N LYS A 70 22.96 1.40 8.59
CA LYS A 70 23.98 0.42 8.27
C LYS A 70 23.69 -0.19 6.91
N LYS A 71 24.63 -0.07 5.98
CA LYS A 71 24.51 -0.71 4.68
C LYS A 71 24.66 -2.22 4.85
N VAL A 72 23.69 -2.97 4.34
CA VAL A 72 23.67 -4.43 4.53
C VAL A 72 24.10 -5.16 3.27
N ARG A 73 23.56 -4.75 2.11
CA ARG A 73 23.88 -5.38 0.82
C ARG A 73 23.56 -4.46 -0.34
N GLY A 74 24.23 -4.70 -1.47
CA GLY A 74 23.98 -3.91 -2.67
C GLY A 74 24.23 -2.42 -2.46
N GLU A 75 23.70 -1.60 -3.36
CA GLU A 75 23.93 -0.16 -3.32
C GLU A 75 22.98 0.60 -2.40
N ASN A 76 21.79 0.05 -2.17
CA ASN A 76 20.72 0.80 -1.50
C ASN A 76 19.94 0.00 -0.44
N HIS A 77 20.51 -1.08 0.08
CA HIS A 77 19.86 -1.84 1.15
C HIS A 77 20.49 -1.50 2.51
N TYR A 78 19.67 -0.92 3.37
CA TYR A 78 20.09 -0.42 4.68
C TYR A 78 19.24 -1.00 5.80
N GLN A 79 19.82 -1.04 6.96
CA GLN A 79 19.14 -1.37 8.21
C GLN A 79 19.48 -0.29 9.24
N LEU A 80 18.51 0.06 10.06
CA LEU A 80 18.74 1.01 11.14
C LEU A 80 19.76 0.41 12.12
N ASN A 81 20.84 1.15 12.42
CA ASN A 81 21.93 0.65 13.26
C ASN A 81 21.58 0.83 14.74
N THR A 82 21.28 -0.28 15.42
CA THR A 82 20.89 -0.29 16.84
C THR A 82 22.00 0.22 17.77
N LYS A 83 23.24 0.23 17.31
CA LYS A 83 24.40 0.73 18.08
C LYS A 83 24.68 2.21 17.84
N SER A 84 24.01 2.83 16.89
CA SER A 84 24.19 4.25 16.60
C SER A 84 23.53 5.13 17.66
N PRO A 85 24.15 6.25 18.06
CA PRO A 85 23.49 7.25 18.91
C PRO A 85 22.20 7.79 18.29
N GLU A 86 22.06 7.74 16.96
CA GLU A 86 20.88 8.23 16.23
C GLU A 86 19.73 7.24 16.21
N TYR A 87 19.96 5.98 16.61
CA TYR A 87 18.99 4.91 16.52
C TYR A 87 17.65 5.27 17.16
N LYS A 88 17.67 5.71 18.41
CA LYS A 88 16.45 6.00 19.17
C LYS A 88 15.64 7.14 18.52
N ARG A 89 16.34 8.19 18.07
CA ARG A 89 15.69 9.32 17.42
C ARG A 89 15.01 8.90 16.12
N ILE A 90 15.72 8.19 15.26
CA ILE A 90 15.20 7.75 13.97
C ILE A 90 14.05 6.77 14.16
N LYS A 91 14.21 5.80 15.07
CA LYS A 91 13.16 4.84 15.40
C LYS A 91 11.88 5.53 15.87
N THR A 92 12.00 6.49 16.77
CA THR A 92 10.86 7.24 17.27
C THR A 92 10.12 7.97 16.15
N GLU A 93 10.85 8.60 15.23
CA GLU A 93 10.25 9.26 14.07
C GLU A 93 9.53 8.27 13.16
N LEU A 94 10.15 7.12 12.85
CA LEU A 94 9.53 6.10 12.01
C LEU A 94 8.27 5.51 12.64
N GLU A 95 8.24 5.37 13.96
CA GLU A 95 7.09 4.83 14.68
C GLU A 95 5.88 5.78 14.69
N THR A 96 6.07 7.05 14.32
CA THR A 96 4.93 7.97 14.16
C THR A 96 4.12 7.69 12.89
N ILE A 97 4.65 6.90 11.96
CA ILE A 97 3.95 6.57 10.72
C ILE A 97 2.87 5.52 11.03
N PRO A 98 1.57 5.85 10.81
CA PRO A 98 0.52 4.84 10.98
C PRO A 98 0.65 3.72 9.99
N THR A 99 0.09 2.56 10.31
CA THR A 99 0.15 1.38 9.46
C THR A 99 -1.14 1.22 8.67
N VAL A 100 -0.98 0.91 7.37
CA VAL A 100 -2.06 0.42 6.52
C VAL A 100 -1.70 -1.00 6.08
N TYR A 101 -2.59 -1.94 6.36
CA TYR A 101 -2.39 -3.34 6.01
C TYR A 101 -3.07 -3.68 4.68
N LYS A 102 -2.44 -4.53 3.88
CA LYS A 102 -3.00 -4.99 2.60
C LYS A 102 -4.36 -5.66 2.76
N HIS A 103 -4.57 -6.39 3.87
CA HIS A 103 -5.84 -7.06 4.12
C HIS A 103 -7.01 -6.08 4.36
N GLU A 104 -6.74 -4.82 4.67
CA GLU A 104 -7.80 -3.83 4.86
C GLU A 104 -8.55 -3.56 3.55
N LEU A 105 -7.86 -3.59 2.41
CA LEU A 105 -8.52 -3.51 1.11
C LEU A 105 -9.39 -4.75 0.86
N SER A 106 -8.87 -5.93 1.12
CA SER A 106 -9.64 -7.18 0.98
C SER A 106 -10.88 -7.17 1.86
N SER A 107 -10.76 -6.69 3.10
CA SER A 107 -11.89 -6.55 4.02
C SER A 107 -12.91 -5.54 3.52
N ALA A 108 -12.48 -4.40 2.97
CA ALA A 108 -13.36 -3.38 2.43
C ALA A 108 -14.17 -3.92 1.24
N VAL A 109 -13.54 -4.71 0.39
CA VAL A 109 -14.19 -5.36 -0.76
C VAL A 109 -15.06 -6.54 -0.32
N GLY A 110 -14.77 -7.16 0.83
CA GLY A 110 -15.48 -8.34 1.30
C GLY A 110 -14.93 -9.63 0.72
N ILE A 111 -13.69 -9.63 0.27
CA ILE A 111 -13.03 -10.82 -0.25
C ILE A 111 -12.43 -11.63 0.90
N GLU A 112 -12.79 -12.90 0.93
CA GLU A 112 -12.13 -13.85 1.80
C GLU A 112 -11.02 -14.57 1.02
N THR A 113 -9.78 -14.21 1.32
CA THR A 113 -8.60 -14.85 0.76
C THR A 113 -7.57 -15.03 1.86
N LYS A 114 -6.90 -16.17 1.83
CA LYS A 114 -5.86 -16.47 2.85
C LYS A 114 -4.45 -16.09 2.42
N ILE A 115 -4.22 -15.87 1.14
CA ILE A 115 -2.85 -15.88 0.61
C ILE A 115 -2.49 -14.67 -0.25
N PHE A 116 -3.42 -14.04 -0.96
CA PHE A 116 -3.09 -13.00 -1.92
C PHE A 116 -3.93 -11.73 -1.78
N THR A 117 -3.30 -10.60 -2.03
CA THR A 117 -4.01 -9.35 -2.26
C THR A 117 -4.75 -9.48 -3.58
N PRO A 118 -6.05 -9.21 -3.64
CA PRO A 118 -6.78 -9.23 -4.90
C PRO A 118 -6.21 -8.21 -5.86
N GLY A 119 -6.27 -8.49 -7.14
CA GLY A 119 -6.07 -7.49 -8.17
C GLY A 119 -7.16 -6.43 -8.01
N PHE A 120 -6.79 -5.17 -8.06
CA PHE A 120 -7.72 -4.06 -7.85
C PHE A 120 -7.32 -2.88 -8.69
N ALA A 121 -8.31 -2.23 -9.28
CA ALA A 121 -8.11 -0.97 -9.97
C ALA A 121 -9.32 -0.07 -9.77
N HIS A 122 -9.06 1.21 -9.52
CA HIS A 122 -10.08 2.21 -9.35
C HIS A 122 -9.77 3.42 -10.24
N ASP A 123 -10.59 3.63 -11.26
CA ASP A 123 -10.55 4.82 -12.09
C ASP A 123 -11.56 5.83 -11.52
N ASN A 124 -11.05 6.79 -10.76
CA ASN A 124 -11.90 7.78 -10.09
C ASN A 124 -12.60 8.73 -11.07
N LYS A 125 -11.99 9.02 -12.21
CA LYS A 125 -12.58 9.90 -13.23
C LYS A 125 -13.75 9.24 -13.93
N ALA A 126 -13.58 8.00 -14.36
CA ALA A 126 -14.63 7.23 -15.02
C ALA A 126 -15.61 6.59 -14.04
N LYS A 127 -15.33 6.66 -12.74
CA LYS A 127 -16.11 6.00 -11.67
C LYS A 127 -16.25 4.50 -11.93
N GLU A 128 -15.13 3.85 -12.19
CA GLU A 128 -15.04 2.42 -12.41
C GLU A 128 -14.11 1.79 -11.38
N MET A 129 -14.60 0.78 -10.68
CA MET A 129 -13.85 0.05 -9.67
C MET A 129 -13.99 -1.44 -9.96
N VAL A 130 -12.86 -2.12 -10.19
CA VAL A 130 -12.85 -3.51 -10.59
C VAL A 130 -11.90 -4.32 -9.71
N VAL A 131 -12.25 -5.59 -9.51
CA VAL A 131 -11.45 -6.54 -8.71
C VAL A 131 -11.27 -7.84 -9.46
N CYS A 132 -10.10 -8.44 -9.28
CA CYS A 132 -9.79 -9.79 -9.72
C CYS A 132 -9.65 -10.67 -8.50
N VAL A 133 -10.42 -11.73 -8.44
CA VAL A 133 -10.38 -12.69 -7.34
C VAL A 133 -9.74 -13.99 -7.83
N ASP A 134 -8.56 -14.28 -7.25
CA ASP A 134 -7.85 -15.51 -7.48
C ASP A 134 -7.64 -16.19 -6.12
N PHE A 135 -7.94 -17.46 -6.02
CA PHE A 135 -7.83 -18.22 -4.76
C PHE A 135 -8.64 -17.65 -3.60
N GLY A 136 -9.76 -17.01 -3.88
CA GLY A 136 -10.64 -16.44 -2.87
C GLY A 136 -12.06 -16.36 -3.39
N TRP A 137 -12.95 -15.82 -2.59
CA TRP A 137 -14.33 -15.57 -2.99
C TRP A 137 -14.90 -14.33 -2.31
N ILE A 138 -15.93 -13.78 -2.93
CA ILE A 138 -16.71 -12.69 -2.34
C ILE A 138 -17.97 -13.33 -1.76
N GLY A 139 -18.20 -13.13 -0.46
CA GLY A 139 -19.32 -13.75 0.23
C GLY A 139 -20.68 -13.19 -0.18
N ASP A 140 -20.76 -11.87 -0.40
CA ASP A 140 -21.96 -11.18 -0.81
C ASP A 140 -21.72 -10.47 -2.13
N LEU A 141 -22.40 -10.89 -3.19
CA LEU A 141 -22.25 -10.36 -4.54
C LEU A 141 -23.27 -9.26 -4.88
N THR A 142 -24.04 -8.77 -3.91
CA THR A 142 -25.07 -7.77 -4.14
C THR A 142 -24.53 -6.50 -4.80
N ASP A 143 -23.34 -6.07 -4.40
CA ASP A 143 -22.70 -4.85 -4.89
C ASP A 143 -21.81 -5.08 -6.10
N PHE A 144 -21.79 -6.30 -6.65
CA PHE A 144 -20.87 -6.72 -7.70
C PHE A 144 -21.58 -7.14 -8.96
N GLU A 145 -20.91 -6.94 -10.08
CA GLU A 145 -21.28 -7.43 -11.37
C GLU A 145 -20.09 -8.16 -11.99
N GLU A 146 -20.28 -9.41 -12.40
CA GLU A 146 -19.21 -10.16 -13.05
C GLU A 146 -18.90 -9.58 -14.41
N ILE A 147 -17.61 -9.41 -14.71
CA ILE A 147 -17.11 -8.84 -15.95
C ILE A 147 -16.10 -9.76 -16.61
N LEU A 148 -15.76 -9.46 -17.85
CA LEU A 148 -14.71 -10.18 -18.58
C LEU A 148 -13.32 -9.69 -18.16
N ALA A 149 -12.33 -10.56 -18.30
CA ALA A 149 -10.92 -10.24 -18.05
C ALA A 149 -10.46 -9.02 -18.88
N SER A 150 -10.97 -8.89 -20.11
CA SER A 150 -10.65 -7.75 -21.00
C SER A 150 -11.14 -6.43 -20.44
N GLU A 151 -12.30 -6.42 -19.78
CA GLU A 151 -12.85 -5.19 -19.16
C GLU A 151 -12.03 -4.82 -17.91
N PHE A 152 -11.66 -5.80 -17.10
CA PHE A 152 -10.77 -5.57 -15.97
C PHE A 152 -9.46 -4.94 -16.43
N LYS A 153 -8.85 -5.50 -17.48
CA LYS A 153 -7.60 -4.99 -18.04
C LYS A 153 -7.74 -3.56 -18.54
N ARG A 154 -8.84 -3.24 -19.21
CA ARG A 154 -9.09 -1.89 -19.70
C ARG A 154 -9.09 -0.86 -18.55
N VAL A 155 -9.81 -1.15 -17.48
CA VAL A 155 -9.85 -0.27 -16.31
C VAL A 155 -8.49 -0.18 -15.64
N SER A 156 -7.82 -1.31 -15.46
CA SER A 156 -6.49 -1.37 -14.84
C SER A 156 -5.46 -0.57 -15.62
N ASP A 157 -5.48 -0.64 -16.95
CA ASP A 157 -4.55 0.09 -17.82
C ASP A 157 -4.80 1.61 -17.77
N ASN A 158 -6.05 2.04 -17.56
CA ASN A 158 -6.42 3.46 -17.51
C ASN A 158 -5.96 4.18 -16.23
N VAL A 159 -5.64 3.45 -15.17
CA VAL A 159 -5.20 4.04 -13.88
C VAL A 159 -3.68 4.12 -13.76
N GLN A 160 -2.93 3.68 -14.73
CA GLN A 160 -1.47 3.71 -14.71
C GLN A 160 -0.89 5.01 -15.30
#